data_7a842dc8538183ab6aa19dc57ab160ac
#
_entry.id   7a842dc8538183ab6aa19dc57ab160ac
#
_cell.length_a   1.000
_cell.length_b   1.000
_cell.length_c   1.000
_cell.angle_alpha   90.00
_cell.angle_beta   90.00
_cell.angle_gamma   90.00
#
_symmetry.space_group_name_H-M   'P 1'
#
loop_
_entity.id
_entity.type
_entity.pdbx_description
1 polymer ?
#
loop_
_entity_poly.entity_id
_entity_poly.type
_entity_poly.pdbx_seq_one_letter_code
_entity_poly.pdbx_strand_id
1 'polypeptide(L)'
;MSIHMHEHGKDMKYMLMFPDGKVQTILNQPRYDFNWQMTYGLEETIHIPKGTKLRVMSHFDNSRGNKFARDPDKDIYGGEQSWEEMDAPWIGLVLDRNVDPATAYTENPGDEATFWTSPLADAR
;
A
#
# COMPACT_ATOMS: atom_id res chain seq x y z
N MET A 1 1.97 1.81 -11.32
CA MET A 1 1.91 1.38 -9.91
C MET A 1 2.07 -0.11 -9.85
N SER A 2 2.86 -0.63 -8.91
CA SER A 2 2.94 -2.07 -8.65
C SER A 2 2.59 -2.36 -7.21
N ILE A 3 1.88 -3.44 -7.00
CA ILE A 3 1.46 -3.90 -5.69
C ILE A 3 2.37 -5.06 -5.31
N HIS A 4 2.96 -4.99 -4.13
CA HIS A 4 3.65 -6.11 -3.54
C HIS A 4 3.30 -6.23 -2.06
N MET A 5 2.81 -7.39 -1.69
CA MET A 5 2.67 -7.87 -0.31
C MET A 5 3.10 -9.32 -0.27
N HIS A 6 3.40 -9.83 0.92
CA HIS A 6 3.64 -11.25 1.10
C HIS A 6 2.32 -12.05 1.21
N GLU A 7 2.44 -13.33 1.54
CA GLU A 7 1.35 -14.33 1.48
C GLU A 7 0.09 -13.95 2.28
N HIS A 8 0.24 -13.11 3.32
CA HIS A 8 -0.88 -12.66 4.14
C HIS A 8 -1.59 -11.41 3.61
N GLY A 9 -1.11 -10.84 2.50
CA GLY A 9 -1.74 -9.69 1.88
C GLY A 9 -3.18 -9.97 1.46
N LYS A 10 -4.10 -9.05 1.78
CA LYS A 10 -5.53 -9.16 1.49
C LYS A 10 -5.99 -8.19 0.42
N ASP A 11 -5.68 -6.94 0.58
CA ASP A 11 -6.02 -5.88 -0.37
C ASP A 11 -5.04 -4.70 -0.26
N MET A 12 -4.98 -3.89 -1.33
CA MET A 12 -4.18 -2.66 -1.34
C MET A 12 -4.89 -1.58 -2.15
N LYS A 13 -4.82 -0.34 -1.67
CA LYS A 13 -5.43 0.82 -2.31
C LYS A 13 -4.47 2.02 -2.31
N TYR A 14 -4.35 2.67 -3.47
CA TYR A 14 -3.61 3.91 -3.64
C TYR A 14 -4.57 5.07 -3.80
N MET A 15 -4.33 6.14 -3.06
CA MET A 15 -5.15 7.35 -3.08
C MET A 15 -4.26 8.58 -3.18
N LEU A 16 -4.67 9.54 -4.01
CA LEU A 16 -4.14 10.89 -4.02
C LEU A 16 -5.04 11.78 -3.16
N MET A 17 -4.43 12.51 -2.26
CA MET A 17 -5.08 13.51 -1.42
C MET A 17 -4.60 14.88 -1.86
N PHE A 18 -5.42 15.58 -2.60
CA PHE A 18 -5.08 16.87 -3.20
C PHE A 18 -5.12 18.02 -2.18
N PRO A 19 -4.39 19.12 -2.42
CA PRO A 19 -4.37 20.27 -1.50
C PRO A 19 -5.75 20.94 -1.29
N ASP A 20 -6.65 20.80 -2.25
CA ASP A 20 -8.03 21.29 -2.18
C ASP A 20 -8.97 20.40 -1.36
N GLY A 21 -8.45 19.32 -0.78
CA GLY A 21 -9.21 18.35 -0.01
C GLY A 21 -9.85 17.23 -0.83
N LYS A 22 -9.76 17.25 -2.15
CA LYS A 22 -10.23 16.15 -2.99
C LYS A 22 -9.39 14.91 -2.73
N VAL A 23 -10.06 13.75 -2.69
CA VAL A 23 -9.41 12.44 -2.62
C VAL A 23 -9.77 11.65 -3.86
N GLN A 24 -8.76 11.08 -4.52
CA GLN A 24 -8.95 10.26 -5.71
C GLN A 24 -8.26 8.91 -5.52
N THR A 25 -9.03 7.82 -5.60
CA THR A 25 -8.45 6.48 -5.69
C THR A 25 -7.89 6.28 -7.09
N ILE A 26 -6.60 5.92 -7.17
CA ILE A 26 -5.90 5.72 -8.45
C ILE A 26 -5.60 4.25 -8.73
N LEU A 27 -5.62 3.41 -7.70
CA LEU A 27 -5.57 1.96 -7.83
C LEU A 27 -6.30 1.34 -6.65
N ASN A 28 -7.13 0.34 -6.91
CA ASN A 28 -7.79 -0.44 -5.87
C ASN A 28 -7.73 -1.92 -6.24
N GLN A 29 -7.00 -2.68 -5.43
CA GLN A 29 -6.90 -4.12 -5.53
C GLN A 29 -7.62 -4.76 -4.33
N PRO A 30 -8.93 -5.02 -4.43
CA PRO A 30 -9.74 -5.47 -3.30
C PRO A 30 -9.55 -6.95 -2.96
N ARG A 31 -8.85 -7.69 -3.81
CA ARG A 31 -8.52 -9.10 -3.63
C ARG A 31 -7.10 -9.33 -4.14
N TYR A 32 -6.14 -9.18 -3.24
CA TYR A 32 -4.75 -9.45 -3.56
C TYR A 32 -4.54 -10.97 -3.69
N ASP A 33 -3.69 -11.37 -4.63
CA ASP A 33 -3.18 -12.74 -4.74
C ASP A 33 -1.66 -12.68 -4.86
N PHE A 34 -0.96 -13.31 -3.95
CA PHE A 34 0.51 -13.36 -3.94
C PHE A 34 1.10 -13.88 -5.25
N ASN A 35 0.40 -14.76 -5.95
CA ASN A 35 0.82 -15.29 -7.25
C ASN A 35 0.46 -14.40 -8.43
N TRP A 36 -0.23 -13.28 -8.21
CA TRP A 36 -0.68 -12.37 -9.24
C TRP A 36 -0.29 -10.92 -8.93
N GLN A 37 1.00 -10.62 -9.11
CA GLN A 37 1.59 -9.32 -8.81
C GLN A 37 1.87 -8.58 -10.12
N MET A 38 0.96 -7.71 -10.52
CA MET A 38 1.02 -6.99 -11.77
C MET A 38 1.42 -5.54 -11.59
N THR A 39 2.02 -4.98 -12.64
CA THR A 39 2.20 -3.54 -12.78
C THR A 39 1.01 -2.95 -13.52
N TYR A 40 0.37 -1.95 -12.94
CA TYR A 40 -0.79 -1.26 -13.48
C TYR A 40 -0.38 0.13 -14.00
N GLY A 41 -0.70 0.40 -15.26
CA GLY A 41 -0.63 1.75 -15.84
C GLY A 41 -1.94 2.49 -15.64
N LEU A 42 -1.85 3.80 -15.56
CA LEU A 42 -3.03 4.65 -15.71
C LEU A 42 -3.35 4.77 -17.20
N GLU A 43 -4.64 4.80 -17.52
CA GLU A 43 -5.11 5.05 -18.90
C GLU A 43 -4.71 6.45 -19.37
N GLU A 44 -4.80 7.41 -18.45
CA GLU A 44 -4.38 8.78 -18.65
C GLU A 44 -3.47 9.26 -17.52
N THR A 45 -2.55 10.18 -17.83
CA THR A 45 -1.71 10.79 -16.79
C THR A 45 -2.53 11.68 -15.87
N ILE A 46 -2.23 11.62 -14.57
CA ILE A 46 -2.82 12.51 -13.58
C ILE A 46 -1.82 13.58 -13.24
N HIS A 47 -2.22 14.84 -13.38
CA HIS A 47 -1.42 15.97 -12.89
C HIS A 47 -1.47 15.99 -11.35
N ILE A 48 -0.28 15.94 -10.73
CA ILE A 48 -0.13 15.95 -9.28
C ILE A 48 0.45 17.29 -8.85
N PRO A 49 -0.36 18.25 -8.38
CA PRO A 49 0.12 19.54 -7.92
C PRO A 49 0.92 19.39 -6.63
N LYS A 50 1.82 20.38 -6.39
CA LYS A 50 2.61 20.46 -5.16
C LYS A 50 1.71 20.42 -3.91
N GLY A 51 2.08 19.64 -2.93
CA GLY A 51 1.32 19.45 -1.69
C GLY A 51 0.30 18.32 -1.75
N THR A 52 0.19 17.61 -2.89
CA THR A 52 -0.59 16.36 -2.94
C THR A 52 0.13 15.28 -2.12
N LYS A 53 -0.63 14.56 -1.32
CA LYS A 53 -0.15 13.39 -0.58
C LYS A 53 -0.57 12.12 -1.30
N LEU A 54 0.35 11.17 -1.43
CA LEU A 54 0.04 9.80 -1.78
C LEU A 54 -0.20 9.01 -0.48
N ARG A 55 -1.36 8.37 -0.38
CA ARG A 55 -1.64 7.41 0.68
C ARG A 55 -1.83 6.04 0.07
N VAL A 56 -1.11 5.07 0.62
CA VAL A 56 -1.36 3.66 0.36
C VAL A 56 -1.95 3.03 1.60
N MET A 57 -2.92 2.17 1.41
CA MET A 57 -3.59 1.43 2.47
C MET A 57 -3.58 -0.04 2.10
N SER A 58 -3.09 -0.86 3.01
CA SER A 58 -2.97 -2.30 2.85
C SER A 58 -3.60 -3.01 4.03
N HIS A 59 -4.19 -4.17 3.78
CA HIS A 59 -4.69 -5.04 4.83
C HIS A 59 -4.08 -6.42 4.69
N PHE A 60 -3.88 -7.07 5.82
CA PHE A 60 -3.40 -8.45 5.92
C PHE A 60 -4.46 -9.33 6.54
N ASP A 61 -4.40 -10.62 6.25
CA ASP A 61 -5.31 -11.62 6.79
C ASP A 61 -4.51 -12.85 7.24
N ASN A 62 -4.32 -12.97 8.56
CA ASN A 62 -3.65 -14.11 9.19
C ASN A 62 -4.66 -15.16 9.73
N SER A 63 -5.92 -15.04 9.31
CA SER A 63 -6.95 -15.98 9.77
C SER A 63 -6.81 -17.35 9.15
N ARG A 64 -7.48 -18.35 9.77
CA ARG A 64 -7.63 -19.70 9.21
C ARG A 64 -8.33 -19.74 7.85
N GLY A 65 -8.99 -18.64 7.44
CA GLY A 65 -9.61 -18.50 6.13
C GLY A 65 -8.63 -18.18 5.01
N ASN A 66 -7.44 -17.67 5.34
CA ASN A 66 -6.41 -17.45 4.35
C ASN A 66 -5.68 -18.76 4.02
N LYS A 67 -5.80 -19.21 2.76
CA LYS A 67 -5.16 -20.45 2.26
C LYS A 67 -3.62 -20.44 2.37
N PHE A 68 -3.01 -19.27 2.50
CA PHE A 68 -1.57 -19.10 2.63
C PHE A 68 -1.11 -18.93 4.08
N ALA A 69 -2.01 -18.77 5.05
CA ALA A 69 -1.66 -18.68 6.45
C ALA A 69 -1.12 -20.04 6.94
N ARG A 70 0.20 -20.11 7.13
CA ARG A 70 0.88 -21.35 7.55
C ARG A 70 0.60 -21.71 8.99
N ASP A 71 0.50 -20.71 9.85
CA ASP A 71 0.21 -20.86 11.26
C ASP A 71 -0.65 -19.70 11.76
N PRO A 72 -1.97 -19.79 11.56
CA PRO A 72 -2.89 -18.70 11.89
C PRO A 72 -3.04 -18.43 13.40
N ASP A 73 -2.42 -19.27 14.24
CA ASP A 73 -2.44 -19.10 15.69
C ASP A 73 -1.21 -18.33 16.21
N LYS A 74 -0.26 -17.98 15.32
CA LYS A 74 0.92 -17.18 15.65
C LYS A 74 0.79 -15.76 15.19
N ASP A 75 1.44 -14.86 15.93
CA ASP A 75 1.68 -13.50 15.47
C ASP A 75 2.67 -13.52 14.30
N ILE A 76 2.39 -12.75 13.27
CA ILE A 76 3.27 -12.56 12.13
C ILE A 76 3.89 -11.17 12.22
N TYR A 77 5.18 -11.09 11.96
CA TYR A 77 5.94 -9.85 12.01
C TYR A 77 6.43 -9.47 10.61
N GLY A 78 6.75 -8.20 10.44
CA GLY A 78 7.36 -7.71 9.20
C GLY A 78 8.72 -8.34 8.97
N GLY A 79 9.02 -8.72 7.72
CA GLY A 79 10.27 -9.33 7.33
C GLY A 79 10.39 -9.58 5.83
N GLU A 80 11.50 -10.16 5.42
CA GLU A 80 11.85 -10.35 4.02
C GLU A 80 11.36 -11.68 3.43
N GLN A 81 10.93 -12.60 4.27
CA GLN A 81 10.47 -13.92 3.80
C GLN A 81 9.00 -13.88 3.41
N SER A 82 8.59 -14.67 2.43
CA SER A 82 7.22 -14.67 1.92
C SER A 82 6.15 -15.02 2.96
N TRP A 83 6.52 -15.71 4.03
CA TRP A 83 5.63 -16.03 5.17
C TRP A 83 5.64 -14.97 6.28
N GLU A 84 6.47 -13.96 6.17
CA GLU A 84 6.46 -12.76 7.01
C GLU A 84 5.58 -11.69 6.35
N GLU A 85 5.26 -10.61 7.03
CA GLU A 85 4.50 -9.53 6.42
C GLU A 85 5.42 -8.55 5.68
N MET A 86 5.02 -8.16 4.49
CA MET A 86 5.64 -7.09 3.72
C MET A 86 4.56 -6.32 2.99
N ASP A 87 4.74 -5.00 2.98
CA ASP A 87 3.97 -4.04 2.21
C ASP A 87 4.96 -3.15 1.44
N ALA A 88 5.05 -3.37 0.15
CA ALA A 88 5.96 -2.61 -0.73
C ALA A 88 5.21 -2.02 -1.92
N PRO A 89 4.52 -0.90 -1.73
CA PRO A 89 3.84 -0.21 -2.81
C PRO A 89 4.83 0.56 -3.68
N TRP A 90 4.76 0.37 -5.00
CA TRP A 90 5.59 1.07 -5.96
C TRP A 90 4.76 2.03 -6.80
N ILE A 91 5.28 3.22 -7.04
CA ILE A 91 4.68 4.19 -7.95
C ILE A 91 5.75 4.78 -8.88
N GLY A 92 5.45 4.82 -10.17
CA GLY A 92 6.25 5.56 -11.15
C GLY A 92 5.69 6.97 -11.32
N LEU A 93 6.55 7.96 -11.28
CA LEU A 93 6.22 9.36 -11.51
C LEU A 93 6.94 9.86 -12.76
N VAL A 94 6.25 10.69 -13.55
CA VAL A 94 6.85 11.47 -14.63
C VAL A 94 7.04 12.89 -14.11
N LEU A 95 8.27 13.32 -14.05
CA LEU A 95 8.63 14.65 -13.55
C LEU A 95 8.87 15.61 -14.71
N ASP A 96 8.54 16.90 -14.51
CA ASP A 96 8.98 17.95 -15.41
C ASP A 96 10.53 17.96 -15.44
N ARG A 97 11.09 18.27 -16.60
CA ARG A 97 12.55 18.31 -16.85
C ARG A 97 13.30 19.21 -15.85
N ASN A 98 12.64 20.22 -15.32
CA ASN A 98 13.23 21.20 -14.41
C ASN A 98 13.06 20.83 -12.93
N VAL A 99 12.41 19.70 -12.63
CA VAL A 99 12.22 19.22 -11.26
C VAL A 99 13.35 18.27 -10.91
N ASP A 100 14.07 18.59 -9.83
CA ASP A 100 15.07 17.66 -9.28
C ASP A 100 14.38 16.46 -8.64
N PRO A 101 14.62 15.24 -9.13
CA PRO A 101 14.03 14.03 -8.58
C PRO A 101 14.28 13.84 -7.08
N ALA A 102 15.43 14.29 -6.57
CA ALA A 102 15.78 14.16 -5.15
C ALA A 102 14.91 15.03 -4.24
N THR A 103 14.22 16.04 -4.81
CA THR A 103 13.35 16.95 -4.05
C THR A 103 11.89 16.89 -4.49
N ALA A 104 11.59 16.01 -5.44
CA ALA A 104 10.24 15.90 -6.02
C ALA A 104 9.19 15.41 -5.01
N TYR A 105 9.62 14.63 -4.05
CA TYR A 105 8.77 14.16 -2.97
C TYR A 105 9.54 14.14 -1.65
N THR A 106 8.82 14.18 -0.55
CA THR A 106 9.37 13.98 0.78
C THR A 106 8.51 12.94 1.49
N GLU A 107 9.14 12.06 2.24
CA GLU A 107 8.41 11.28 3.22
C GLU A 107 7.83 12.23 4.27
N ASN A 108 6.61 11.99 4.69
CA ASN A 108 6.01 12.77 5.75
C ASN A 108 6.22 12.08 7.09
N PRO A 109 7.24 12.43 7.88
CA PRO A 109 7.54 11.77 9.14
C PRO A 109 6.49 12.02 10.23
N GLY A 110 5.50 12.89 9.96
CA GLY A 110 4.45 13.23 10.91
C GLY A 110 3.16 12.42 10.73
N ASP A 111 2.99 11.73 9.61
CA ASP A 111 1.97 10.70 9.51
C ASP A 111 2.61 9.43 10.09
N GLU A 112 2.59 9.30 11.42
CA GLU A 112 2.83 8.02 12.06
C GLU A 112 2.06 6.97 11.25
N ALA A 113 2.77 5.94 10.81
CA ALA A 113 2.12 4.76 10.30
C ALA A 113 1.19 4.30 11.42
N THR A 114 -0.05 4.73 11.37
CA THR A 114 -1.07 4.23 12.26
C THR A 114 -1.27 2.79 11.82
N PHE A 115 -0.49 1.90 12.42
CA PHE A 115 -0.80 0.48 12.41
C PHE A 115 -2.17 0.39 13.06
N TRP A 116 -3.19 0.26 12.24
CA TRP A 116 -4.48 -0.15 12.69
C TRP A 116 -4.34 -1.59 13.21
N THR A 117 -4.08 -1.72 14.48
CA THR A 117 -4.40 -2.96 15.17
C THR A 117 -5.91 -3.12 15.06
N SER A 118 -6.32 -4.14 14.32
CA SER A 118 -7.75 -4.46 14.18
C SER A 118 -8.38 -4.55 15.56
N PRO A 119 -9.54 -3.90 15.80
CA PRO A 119 -10.28 -4.06 17.07
C PRO A 119 -10.69 -5.52 17.35
N LEU A 120 -10.51 -6.42 16.39
CA LEU A 120 -10.76 -7.86 16.54
C LEU A 120 -9.62 -8.61 17.25
N ALA A 121 -8.47 -7.97 17.50
CA ALA A 121 -7.39 -8.59 18.28
C ALA A 121 -7.73 -8.71 19.77
N ASP A 122 -8.70 -7.94 20.28
CA ASP A 122 -9.13 -7.96 21.69
C ASP A 122 -10.40 -8.79 21.96
N ALA A 123 -10.96 -9.44 20.94
CA ALA A 123 -12.08 -10.35 21.08
C ALA A 123 -11.59 -11.79 21.22
N ARG A 124 -10.95 -12.11 22.35
CA ARG A 124 -10.74 -13.49 22.84
C ARG A 124 -11.62 -13.75 24.03
#